data_b5569146705b73475d8ccb7982e8b6d3
#
_entry.id   b5569146705b73475d8ccb7982e8b6d3
#
_cell.length_a   1.000
_cell.length_b   1.000
_cell.length_c   1.000
_cell.angle_alpha   90.00
_cell.angle_beta   90.00
_cell.angle_gamma   90.00
#
_symmetry.space_group_name_H-M   'P 1'
#
loop_
_entity.id
_entity.type
_entity.pdbx_description
1 polymer ?
#
loop_
_entity_poly.entity_id
_entity_poly.type
_entity_poly.pdbx_seq_one_letter_code
_entity_poly.pdbx_strand_id
1 'polypeptide(L)'
;ALDRIGDTLGIGGIFRGLRTIPVMLEYCRMMEKVCPDALMLNYTNPMGILTGALQRATNVRVVGLCHSVQVCATNLCMMLGLPSDNLKWQIAGINHQGWLLRISRNGEDLYPEIRRRAQLPENRGKDDVRFELMKRFGYYVTESSEHTSEYVPWFIKAKAPELIDRFQIPLDEYPRRCVAQIEAW
;
A
#
# COMPACT_ATOMS: atom_id res chain seq x y z
N ALA A 1 14.03 -13.55 -10.24
CA ALA A 1 12.83 -12.81 -9.79
C ALA A 1 13.21 -11.35 -9.69
N LEU A 2 12.48 -10.49 -10.39
CA LEU A 2 12.68 -9.03 -10.32
C LEU A 2 11.70 -8.50 -9.30
N ASP A 3 12.09 -8.52 -8.02
CA ASP A 3 11.34 -7.85 -6.97
C ASP A 3 11.70 -6.37 -6.98
N ARG A 4 10.72 -5.51 -6.88
CA ARG A 4 10.93 -4.06 -6.91
C ARG A 4 11.04 -3.46 -5.55
N ILE A 5 10.09 -3.76 -4.69
CA ILE A 5 10.09 -3.37 -3.30
C ILE A 5 10.19 -4.62 -2.43
N GLY A 6 9.34 -5.64 -2.64
CA GLY A 6 9.44 -6.99 -2.08
C GLY A 6 9.50 -7.09 -0.55
N ASP A 7 9.00 -6.08 0.17
CA ASP A 7 9.18 -5.96 1.61
C ASP A 7 7.92 -6.27 2.44
N THR A 8 6.79 -6.49 1.78
CA THR A 8 5.48 -6.64 2.45
C THR A 8 4.78 -7.94 2.08
N LEU A 9 4.80 -8.33 0.82
CA LEU A 9 4.21 -9.57 0.31
C LEU A 9 5.29 -10.42 -0.38
N GLY A 10 4.94 -11.69 -0.65
CA GLY A 10 5.85 -12.61 -1.32
C GLY A 10 7.04 -13.04 -0.44
N ILE A 11 8.09 -13.54 -1.09
CA ILE A 11 9.23 -14.14 -0.39
C ILE A 11 10.05 -13.10 0.39
N GLY A 12 10.21 -11.90 -0.15
CA GLY A 12 10.89 -10.80 0.53
C GLY A 12 10.18 -10.39 1.81
N GLY A 13 8.84 -10.28 1.77
CA GLY A 13 8.02 -10.02 2.95
C GLY A 13 8.14 -11.11 4.01
N ILE A 14 8.17 -12.37 3.62
CA ILE A 14 8.36 -13.50 4.54
C ILE A 14 9.72 -13.39 5.24
N PHE A 15 10.82 -13.23 4.51
CA PHE A 15 12.15 -13.12 5.10
C PHE A 15 12.30 -11.88 6.00
N ARG A 16 11.73 -10.74 5.59
CA ARG A 16 11.70 -9.55 6.43
C ARG A 16 10.91 -9.79 7.72
N GLY A 17 9.75 -10.44 7.63
CA GLY A 17 8.94 -10.82 8.78
C GLY A 17 9.70 -11.69 9.74
N LEU A 18 10.36 -12.75 9.26
CA LEU A 18 11.15 -13.66 10.10
C LEU A 18 12.27 -12.97 10.90
N ARG A 19 12.89 -11.92 10.34
CA ARG A 19 13.90 -11.12 11.04
C ARG A 19 13.29 -10.13 12.05
N THR A 20 12.12 -9.59 11.76
CA THR A 20 11.52 -8.49 12.53
C THR A 20 10.66 -9.03 13.69
N ILE A 21 9.98 -10.17 13.51
CA ILE A 21 9.12 -10.77 14.54
C ILE A 21 9.83 -10.95 15.89
N PRO A 22 11.05 -11.53 15.98
CA PRO A 22 11.71 -11.71 17.28
C PRO A 22 11.88 -10.40 18.06
N VAL A 23 12.32 -9.34 17.38
CA VAL A 23 12.50 -8.02 18.00
C VAL A 23 11.19 -7.42 18.49
N MET A 24 10.14 -7.52 17.68
CA MET A 24 8.81 -7.01 18.05
C MET A 24 8.20 -7.80 19.22
N LEU A 25 8.45 -9.11 19.30
CA LEU A 25 8.03 -9.95 20.44
C LEU A 25 8.73 -9.53 21.74
N GLU A 26 10.00 -9.15 21.69
CA GLU A 26 10.70 -8.62 22.86
C GLU A 26 10.05 -7.32 23.35
N TYR A 27 9.72 -6.39 22.46
CA TYR A 27 8.99 -5.17 22.81
C TYR A 27 7.62 -5.49 23.44
N CYS A 28 6.84 -6.41 22.87
CA CYS A 28 5.56 -6.81 23.43
C CYS A 28 5.71 -7.42 24.83
N ARG A 29 6.69 -8.29 25.05
CA ARG A 29 6.97 -8.86 26.37
C ARG A 29 7.36 -7.82 27.41
N MET A 30 8.06 -6.77 26.99
CA MET A 30 8.34 -5.62 27.85
C MET A 30 7.07 -4.81 28.15
N MET A 31 6.23 -4.57 27.13
CA MET A 31 4.94 -3.89 27.29
C MET A 31 4.02 -4.63 28.26
N GLU A 32 3.94 -5.97 28.18
CA GLU A 32 3.15 -6.79 29.13
C GLU A 32 3.56 -6.55 30.60
N LYS A 33 4.83 -6.22 30.84
CA LYS A 33 5.36 -5.94 32.19
C LYS A 33 5.15 -4.52 32.67
N VAL A 34 5.35 -3.54 31.77
CA VAL A 34 5.41 -2.13 32.17
C VAL A 34 4.16 -1.32 31.82
N CYS A 35 3.40 -1.75 30.80
CA CYS A 35 2.19 -1.08 30.36
C CYS A 35 1.17 -2.04 29.72
N PRO A 36 0.63 -3.03 30.49
CA PRO A 36 -0.18 -4.10 29.95
C PRO A 36 -1.48 -3.64 29.27
N ASP A 37 -1.99 -2.49 29.63
CA ASP A 37 -3.23 -1.91 29.08
C ASP A 37 -2.98 -1.08 27.81
N ALA A 38 -1.73 -0.85 27.38
CA ALA A 38 -1.41 -0.08 26.22
C ALA A 38 -1.91 -0.74 24.92
N LEU A 39 -2.28 0.09 23.94
CA LEU A 39 -2.57 -0.32 22.58
C LEU A 39 -1.35 -0.05 21.69
N MET A 40 -0.78 -1.10 21.11
CA MET A 40 0.31 -0.98 20.16
C MET A 40 -0.21 -0.70 18.76
N LEU A 41 0.22 0.42 18.18
CA LEU A 41 -0.07 0.79 16.79
C LEU A 41 1.10 0.37 15.90
N ASN A 42 0.90 -0.68 15.10
CA ASN A 42 1.95 -1.21 14.25
C ASN A 42 1.88 -0.65 12.82
N TYR A 43 2.84 0.18 12.44
CA TYR A 43 3.07 0.63 11.07
C TYR A 43 4.24 -0.08 10.38
N THR A 44 4.97 -0.95 11.11
CA THR A 44 6.16 -1.64 10.58
C THR A 44 5.76 -2.70 9.57
N ASN A 45 6.41 -2.72 8.43
CA ASN A 45 6.21 -3.75 7.41
C ASN A 45 7.13 -4.97 7.63
N PRO A 46 6.65 -6.16 7.26
CA PRO A 46 5.34 -6.50 6.67
C PRO A 46 4.20 -6.47 7.69
N MET A 47 3.38 -5.43 7.66
CA MET A 47 2.43 -5.09 8.71
C MET A 47 1.48 -6.23 9.06
N GLY A 48 0.89 -6.88 8.06
CA GLY A 48 -0.04 -7.99 8.28
C GLY A 48 0.61 -9.21 8.95
N ILE A 49 1.83 -9.57 8.53
CA ILE A 49 2.60 -10.69 9.10
C ILE A 49 2.98 -10.38 10.55
N LEU A 50 3.53 -9.19 10.81
CA LEU A 50 3.97 -8.77 12.14
C LEU A 50 2.77 -8.67 13.10
N THR A 51 1.72 -7.95 12.75
CA THR A 51 0.52 -7.81 13.57
C THR A 51 -0.07 -9.18 13.92
N GLY A 52 -0.21 -10.06 12.91
CA GLY A 52 -0.73 -11.41 13.13
C GLY A 52 0.16 -12.27 14.02
N ALA A 53 1.48 -12.14 13.94
CA ALA A 53 2.41 -12.86 14.83
C ALA A 53 2.29 -12.37 16.28
N LEU A 54 2.27 -11.04 16.48
CA LEU A 54 2.17 -10.45 17.81
C LEU A 54 0.85 -10.77 18.51
N GLN A 55 -0.27 -10.70 17.79
CA GLN A 55 -1.59 -11.06 18.32
C GLN A 55 -1.70 -12.53 18.73
N ARG A 56 -0.94 -13.44 18.09
CA ARG A 56 -0.94 -14.87 18.43
C ARG A 56 0.02 -15.24 19.56
N ALA A 57 1.10 -14.48 19.70
CA ALA A 57 2.20 -14.84 20.59
C ALA A 57 2.27 -14.01 21.88
N THR A 58 1.43 -12.98 22.03
CA THR A 58 1.41 -12.07 23.19
C THR A 58 -0.01 -11.69 23.58
N ASN A 59 -0.17 -11.14 24.79
CA ASN A 59 -1.44 -10.58 25.25
C ASN A 59 -1.58 -9.08 24.98
N VAL A 60 -0.58 -8.45 24.35
CA VAL A 60 -0.63 -7.04 24.00
C VAL A 60 -1.72 -6.80 22.96
N ARG A 61 -2.54 -5.78 23.18
CA ARG A 61 -3.50 -5.33 22.18
C ARG A 61 -2.73 -4.66 21.03
N VAL A 62 -2.77 -5.27 19.85
CA VAL A 62 -2.05 -4.76 18.67
C VAL A 62 -3.04 -4.50 17.53
N VAL A 63 -2.92 -3.35 16.88
CA VAL A 63 -3.62 -3.04 15.64
C VAL A 63 -2.61 -2.65 14.56
N GLY A 64 -2.74 -3.24 13.38
CA GLY A 64 -1.95 -2.89 12.21
C GLY A 64 -2.55 -1.72 11.44
N LEU A 65 -1.73 -0.77 11.06
CA LEU A 65 -2.12 0.43 10.32
C LEU A 65 -1.33 0.53 9.02
N CYS A 66 -1.96 1.02 7.97
CA CYS A 66 -1.33 1.22 6.67
C CYS A 66 -1.48 2.67 6.22
N HIS A 67 -0.37 3.31 5.83
CA HIS A 67 -0.38 4.67 5.32
C HIS A 67 -1.24 4.81 4.07
N SER A 68 -1.16 3.85 3.16
CA SER A 68 -1.92 3.85 1.91
C SER A 68 -3.43 3.95 2.13
N VAL A 69 -3.96 3.29 3.17
CA VAL A 69 -5.37 3.38 3.51
C VAL A 69 -5.76 4.80 3.95
N GLN A 70 -4.90 5.45 4.74
CA GLN A 70 -5.18 6.78 5.29
C GLN A 70 -5.13 7.88 4.22
N VAL A 71 -4.18 7.80 3.30
CA VAL A 71 -3.92 8.87 2.32
C VAL A 71 -4.53 8.62 0.93
N CYS A 72 -5.03 7.41 0.66
CA CYS A 72 -5.50 6.99 -0.66
C CYS A 72 -6.49 7.96 -1.28
N ALA A 73 -7.57 8.26 -0.59
CA ALA A 73 -8.65 9.10 -1.11
C ALA A 73 -8.19 10.55 -1.36
N THR A 74 -7.45 11.10 -0.41
CA THR A 74 -6.92 12.47 -0.49
C THR A 74 -5.92 12.60 -1.63
N ASN A 75 -4.95 11.69 -1.72
CA ASN A 75 -3.93 11.72 -2.77
C ASN A 75 -4.53 11.51 -4.16
N LEU A 76 -5.52 10.63 -4.30
CA LEU A 76 -6.24 10.45 -5.57
C LEU A 76 -6.93 11.73 -6.00
N CYS A 77 -7.66 12.39 -5.10
CA CYS A 77 -8.31 13.66 -5.41
C CYS A 77 -7.30 14.74 -5.80
N MET A 78 -6.24 14.92 -5.01
CA MET A 78 -5.19 15.90 -5.28
C MET A 78 -4.50 15.65 -6.64
N MET A 79 -4.14 14.41 -6.93
CA MET A 79 -3.49 14.01 -8.20
C MET A 79 -4.36 14.33 -9.42
N LEU A 80 -5.68 14.17 -9.27
CA LEU A 80 -6.65 14.45 -10.34
C LEU A 80 -7.18 15.89 -10.33
N GLY A 81 -6.64 16.76 -9.46
CA GLY A 81 -7.09 18.15 -9.34
C GLY A 81 -8.53 18.29 -8.81
N LEU A 82 -8.97 17.34 -7.98
CA LEU A 82 -10.26 17.39 -7.29
C LEU A 82 -10.09 17.97 -5.87
N PRO A 83 -11.11 18.68 -5.34
CA PRO A 83 -11.09 19.10 -3.96
C PRO A 83 -11.01 17.90 -3.02
N SER A 84 -10.18 18.01 -1.97
CA SER A 84 -9.91 16.92 -1.01
C SER A 84 -10.41 17.20 0.41
N ASP A 85 -11.17 18.27 0.60
CA ASP A 85 -11.86 18.59 1.84
C ASP A 85 -13.16 17.80 2.00
N ASN A 86 -13.57 17.53 3.22
CA ASN A 86 -14.83 16.84 3.56
C ASN A 86 -15.04 15.50 2.83
N LEU A 87 -13.97 14.78 2.55
CA LEU A 87 -14.05 13.46 1.93
C LEU A 87 -14.57 12.42 2.93
N LYS A 88 -15.44 11.55 2.44
CA LYS A 88 -15.82 10.29 3.11
C LYS A 88 -15.50 9.14 2.17
N TRP A 89 -14.88 8.10 2.70
CA TRP A 89 -14.52 6.93 1.90
C TRP A 89 -14.70 5.63 2.66
N GLN A 90 -14.78 4.55 1.91
CA GLN A 90 -14.82 3.19 2.42
C GLN A 90 -13.81 2.35 1.66
N ILE A 91 -12.93 1.67 2.41
CA ILE A 91 -11.90 0.79 1.88
C ILE A 91 -12.10 -0.59 2.48
N ALA A 92 -11.93 -1.64 1.67
CA ALA A 92 -11.92 -3.02 2.11
C ALA A 92 -10.88 -3.83 1.34
N GLY A 93 -10.43 -4.93 1.93
CA GLY A 93 -9.40 -5.81 1.40
C GLY A 93 -8.40 -6.22 2.46
N ILE A 94 -7.29 -6.79 2.02
CA ILE A 94 -6.17 -7.13 2.89
C ILE A 94 -5.07 -6.07 2.79
N ASN A 95 -4.13 -6.07 3.75
CA ASN A 95 -3.00 -5.14 3.74
C ASN A 95 -2.26 -5.19 2.39
N HIS A 96 -2.01 -4.03 1.83
CA HIS A 96 -1.40 -3.79 0.51
C HIS A 96 -2.20 -4.31 -0.70
N GLN A 97 -3.40 -4.85 -0.49
CA GLN A 97 -4.35 -5.20 -1.56
C GLN A 97 -5.79 -4.79 -1.18
N GLY A 98 -5.93 -3.56 -0.74
CA GLY A 98 -7.22 -2.93 -0.46
C GLY A 98 -7.79 -2.20 -1.67
N TRP A 99 -9.11 -2.03 -1.66
CA TRP A 99 -9.87 -1.35 -2.71
C TRP A 99 -10.67 -0.19 -2.12
N LEU A 100 -10.62 0.95 -2.76
CA LEU A 100 -11.45 2.11 -2.45
C LEU A 100 -12.85 1.87 -3.01
N LEU A 101 -13.77 1.37 -2.18
CA LEU A 101 -15.12 0.98 -2.62
C LEU A 101 -16.06 2.15 -2.78
N ARG A 102 -15.89 3.18 -1.94
CA ARG A 102 -16.68 4.42 -2.00
C ARG A 102 -15.79 5.61 -1.73
N ILE A 103 -16.07 6.68 -2.43
CA ILE A 103 -15.49 8.00 -2.17
C ILE A 103 -16.53 9.06 -2.49
N SER A 104 -16.81 9.93 -1.54
CA SER A 104 -17.78 11.01 -1.70
C SER A 104 -17.29 12.28 -1.06
N ARG A 105 -17.79 13.41 -1.55
CA ARG A 105 -17.57 14.73 -0.98
C ARG A 105 -18.91 15.43 -0.79
N ASN A 106 -19.18 15.90 0.41
CA ASN A 106 -20.45 16.53 0.77
C ASN A 106 -21.69 15.69 0.40
N GLY A 107 -21.56 14.36 0.39
CA GLY A 107 -22.63 13.41 0.04
C GLY A 107 -22.69 13.02 -1.45
N GLU A 108 -21.96 13.68 -2.32
CA GLU A 108 -21.90 13.34 -3.76
C GLU A 108 -20.83 12.29 -4.05
N ASP A 109 -21.15 11.28 -4.86
CA ASP A 109 -20.23 10.25 -5.32
C ASP A 109 -19.20 10.85 -6.28
N LEU A 110 -17.91 10.69 -5.96
CA LEU A 110 -16.83 11.19 -6.80
C LEU A 110 -16.35 10.21 -7.87
N TYR A 111 -16.75 8.94 -7.84
CA TYR A 111 -16.24 7.95 -8.80
C TYR A 111 -16.50 8.29 -10.27
N PRO A 112 -17.68 8.82 -10.66
CA PRO A 112 -17.89 9.22 -12.06
C PRO A 112 -16.85 10.22 -12.54
N GLU A 113 -16.56 11.25 -11.75
CA GLU A 113 -15.60 12.28 -12.10
C GLU A 113 -14.14 11.77 -12.03
N ILE A 114 -13.80 10.95 -11.05
CA ILE A 114 -12.49 10.29 -10.93
C ILE A 114 -12.20 9.45 -12.19
N ARG A 115 -13.16 8.62 -12.62
CA ARG A 115 -13.00 7.80 -13.83
C ARG A 115 -12.83 8.64 -15.08
N ARG A 116 -13.57 9.73 -15.19
CA ARG A 116 -13.45 10.66 -16.31
C ARG A 116 -12.07 11.30 -16.34
N ARG A 117 -11.60 11.87 -15.20
CA ARG A 117 -10.29 12.54 -15.12
C ARG A 117 -9.12 11.60 -15.30
N ALA A 118 -9.19 10.39 -14.78
CA ALA A 118 -8.14 9.38 -14.95
C ALA A 118 -7.84 9.04 -16.41
N GLN A 119 -8.78 9.32 -17.34
CA GLN A 119 -8.60 9.09 -18.78
C GLN A 119 -8.04 10.30 -19.54
N LEU A 120 -7.93 11.46 -18.90
CA LEU A 120 -7.43 12.67 -19.55
C LEU A 120 -5.93 12.54 -19.87
N PRO A 121 -5.49 13.08 -21.01
CA PRO A 121 -4.09 13.00 -21.44
C PRO A 121 -3.09 13.50 -20.39
N GLU A 122 -3.43 14.58 -19.68
CA GLU A 122 -2.58 15.19 -18.64
C GLU A 122 -2.38 14.32 -17.40
N ASN A 123 -3.15 13.23 -17.25
CA ASN A 123 -3.04 12.30 -16.14
C ASN A 123 -2.36 10.98 -16.52
N ARG A 124 -1.94 10.84 -17.79
CA ARG A 124 -1.12 9.69 -18.21
C ARG A 124 0.25 9.72 -17.53
N GLY A 125 0.75 8.57 -17.15
CA GLY A 125 2.04 8.43 -16.48
C GLY A 125 2.02 8.76 -14.98
N LYS A 126 0.91 9.28 -14.45
CA LYS A 126 0.84 9.60 -13.02
C LYS A 126 0.57 8.38 -12.14
N ASP A 127 -0.25 7.44 -12.64
CA ASP A 127 -0.71 6.29 -11.84
C ASP A 127 -1.34 5.19 -12.71
N ASP A 128 -0.68 4.84 -13.78
CA ASP A 128 -1.25 4.06 -14.88
C ASP A 128 -1.68 2.65 -14.48
N VAL A 129 -0.94 1.98 -13.57
CA VAL A 129 -1.30 0.65 -13.06
C VAL A 129 -2.64 0.68 -12.32
N ARG A 130 -2.80 1.62 -11.39
CA ARG A 130 -4.03 1.75 -10.61
C ARG A 130 -5.21 2.21 -11.45
N PHE A 131 -4.99 3.10 -12.41
CA PHE A 131 -6.03 3.52 -13.35
C PHE A 131 -6.47 2.40 -14.28
N GLU A 132 -5.54 1.55 -14.74
CA GLU A 132 -5.90 0.36 -15.53
C GLU A 132 -6.73 -0.63 -14.72
N LEU A 133 -6.37 -0.87 -13.45
CA LEU A 133 -7.16 -1.72 -12.57
C LEU A 133 -8.54 -1.12 -12.30
N MET A 134 -8.63 0.19 -12.02
CA MET A 134 -9.91 0.86 -11.84
C MET A 134 -10.79 0.77 -13.08
N LYS A 135 -10.23 0.88 -14.28
CA LYS A 135 -10.95 0.72 -15.53
C LYS A 135 -11.53 -0.71 -15.69
N ARG A 136 -10.78 -1.74 -15.27
CA ARG A 136 -11.20 -3.14 -15.43
C ARG A 136 -12.13 -3.62 -14.33
N PHE A 137 -11.87 -3.24 -13.10
CA PHE A 137 -12.59 -3.75 -11.93
C PHE A 137 -13.60 -2.75 -11.35
N GLY A 138 -13.59 -1.51 -11.83
CA GLY A 138 -14.51 -0.47 -11.38
C GLY A 138 -14.07 0.28 -10.12
N TYR A 139 -13.02 -0.17 -9.42
CA TYR A 139 -12.55 0.39 -8.16
C TYR A 139 -11.05 0.67 -8.19
N TYR A 140 -10.64 1.72 -7.47
CA TYR A 140 -9.25 2.11 -7.33
C TYR A 140 -8.60 1.33 -6.18
N VAL A 141 -7.33 0.93 -6.35
CA VAL A 141 -6.59 0.20 -5.32
C VAL A 141 -5.85 1.17 -4.40
N THR A 142 -5.63 0.76 -3.15
CA THR A 142 -5.03 1.63 -2.13
C THR A 142 -3.53 1.79 -2.30
N GLU A 143 -2.85 0.76 -2.75
CA GLU A 143 -1.38 0.74 -2.82
C GLU A 143 -0.86 1.39 -4.09
N SER A 144 0.38 1.88 -4.06
CA SER A 144 0.98 2.56 -5.21
C SER A 144 1.03 1.69 -6.47
N SER A 145 1.20 2.32 -7.64
CA SER A 145 1.35 1.59 -8.90
C SER A 145 2.54 0.62 -8.88
N GLU A 146 3.65 1.02 -8.23
CA GLU A 146 4.85 0.19 -8.08
C GLU A 146 4.54 -1.09 -7.29
N HIS A 147 3.96 -0.96 -6.10
CA HIS A 147 3.56 -2.11 -5.27
C HIS A 147 2.50 -2.96 -5.95
N THR A 148 1.45 -2.34 -6.47
CA THR A 148 0.36 -3.05 -7.12
C THR A 148 0.84 -3.85 -8.32
N SER A 149 1.80 -3.31 -9.09
CA SER A 149 2.35 -4.01 -10.25
C SER A 149 3.10 -5.29 -9.90
N GLU A 150 3.74 -5.36 -8.73
CA GLU A 150 4.46 -6.56 -8.27
C GLU A 150 3.56 -7.57 -7.56
N TYR A 151 2.43 -7.13 -6.97
CA TYR A 151 1.53 -8.02 -6.23
C TYR A 151 0.54 -8.78 -7.10
N VAL A 152 0.37 -8.37 -8.36
CA VAL A 152 -0.55 -9.03 -9.28
C VAL A 152 0.19 -9.52 -10.54
N PRO A 153 -0.20 -10.65 -11.15
CA PRO A 153 0.55 -11.27 -12.25
C PRO A 153 0.31 -10.61 -13.62
N TRP A 154 -0.30 -9.43 -13.66
CA TRP A 154 -0.81 -8.88 -14.93
C TRP A 154 0.13 -7.90 -15.62
N PHE A 155 1.00 -7.22 -14.88
CA PHE A 155 1.82 -6.12 -15.41
C PHE A 155 3.26 -6.53 -15.71
N ILE A 156 3.84 -7.45 -14.93
CA ILE A 156 5.23 -7.85 -15.07
C ILE A 156 5.29 -9.29 -15.54
N LYS A 157 5.51 -9.43 -16.84
CA LYS A 157 5.48 -10.73 -17.52
C LYS A 157 6.74 -10.91 -18.36
N ALA A 158 7.40 -12.06 -18.21
CA ALA A 158 8.55 -12.40 -19.04
C ALA A 158 8.20 -12.45 -20.54
N LYS A 159 6.94 -12.81 -20.87
CA LYS A 159 6.45 -12.90 -22.26
C LYS A 159 5.86 -11.59 -22.81
N ALA A 160 5.81 -10.54 -22.02
CA ALA A 160 5.28 -9.23 -22.41
C ALA A 160 6.05 -8.11 -21.70
N PRO A 161 7.37 -8.00 -21.94
CA PRO A 161 8.24 -7.02 -21.26
C PRO A 161 7.84 -5.56 -21.56
N GLU A 162 7.22 -5.32 -22.72
CA GLU A 162 6.72 -3.99 -23.13
C GLU A 162 5.69 -3.39 -22.16
N LEU A 163 5.06 -4.20 -21.31
CA LEU A 163 4.14 -3.72 -20.29
C LEU A 163 4.86 -2.90 -19.21
N ILE A 164 6.14 -3.20 -18.96
CA ILE A 164 6.94 -2.47 -17.98
C ILE A 164 7.11 -1.03 -18.43
N ASP A 165 7.49 -0.82 -19.69
CA ASP A 165 7.64 0.52 -20.26
C ASP A 165 6.30 1.24 -20.39
N ARG A 166 5.27 0.52 -20.88
CA ARG A 166 3.91 1.07 -21.04
C ARG A 166 3.33 1.63 -19.75
N PHE A 167 3.54 0.93 -18.64
CA PHE A 167 3.01 1.31 -17.31
C PHE A 167 4.06 2.00 -16.45
N GLN A 168 5.22 2.34 -17.00
CA GLN A 168 6.32 3.05 -16.34
C GLN A 168 6.71 2.41 -14.99
N ILE A 169 6.84 1.07 -14.97
CA ILE A 169 7.09 0.32 -13.75
C ILE A 169 8.60 0.29 -13.48
N PRO A 170 9.08 0.91 -12.39
CA PRO A 170 10.49 0.86 -12.03
C PRO A 170 10.86 -0.52 -11.49
N LEU A 171 11.90 -1.14 -12.03
CA LEU A 171 12.37 -2.47 -11.60
C LEU A 171 13.41 -2.41 -10.49
N ASP A 172 13.95 -1.23 -10.20
CA ASP A 172 15.05 -0.97 -9.28
C ASP A 172 14.65 -0.08 -8.09
N GLU A 173 13.37 -0.02 -7.77
CA GLU A 173 12.82 0.89 -6.76
C GLU A 173 13.46 0.69 -5.37
N TYR A 174 13.60 -0.56 -4.92
CA TYR A 174 14.16 -0.83 -3.61
C TYR A 174 15.67 -0.49 -3.51
N PRO A 175 16.53 -0.88 -4.46
CA PRO A 175 17.92 -0.43 -4.47
C PRO A 175 18.07 1.09 -4.45
N ARG A 176 17.27 1.83 -5.22
CA ARG A 176 17.29 3.30 -5.22
C ARG A 176 16.89 3.89 -3.87
N ARG A 177 15.88 3.34 -3.21
CA ARG A 177 15.48 3.74 -1.86
C ARG A 177 16.57 3.49 -0.83
N CYS A 178 17.29 2.36 -0.93
CA CYS A 178 18.42 2.07 -0.05
C CYS A 178 19.55 3.09 -0.23
N VAL A 179 19.91 3.43 -1.47
CA VAL A 179 20.93 4.47 -1.76
C VAL A 179 20.51 5.81 -1.17
N ALA A 180 19.29 6.25 -1.46
CA ALA A 180 18.77 7.53 -0.95
C ALA A 180 18.74 7.59 0.58
N GLN A 181 18.44 6.48 1.25
CA GLN A 181 18.52 6.44 2.72
C GLN A 181 19.93 6.53 3.26
N ILE A 182 20.89 5.85 2.63
CA ILE A 182 22.31 5.91 3.01
C ILE A 182 22.84 7.33 2.83
N GLU A 183 22.50 7.99 1.74
CA GLU A 183 22.93 9.37 1.46
C GLU A 183 22.30 10.40 2.41
N ALA A 184 21.13 10.10 2.96
CA ALA A 184 20.43 10.97 3.92
C ALA A 184 20.89 10.80 5.38
N TRP A 185 21.71 9.80 5.65
CA TRP A 185 22.30 9.51 6.98
C TRP A 185 23.64 10.19 7.12
#